data_b996be78766cf33d2343909d8b339799
#
_entry.id   b996be78766cf33d2343909d8b339799
#
_cell.length_a   1.000
_cell.length_b   1.000
_cell.length_c   1.000
_cell.angle_alpha   90.00
_cell.angle_beta   90.00
_cell.angle_gamma   90.00
#
_symmetry.space_group_name_H-M   'P 1'
#
loop_
_entity.id
_entity.type
_entity.pdbx_description
1 polymer ?
#
loop_
_entity_poly.entity_id
_entity_poly.type
_entity_poly.pdbx_seq_one_letter_code
_entity_poly.pdbx_strand_id
1 'polypeptide(L)'
;MFKTLKLKDLVIFFLLILVTVTIGYCYANSQARSQLWQKAYPIRAELSVRQITCSEDSPIWLTDILKHQTRNNNAPANQIAYIEPNGIAHHCENGYVGQYPLLSDATTVQTRFRYASVTKLWTADAILELIKEGKLSLDTPLTDIISEIDTPIDTRINDITIGQLLLHRAGFDRYSVFGQDMFGIGKDICPNHLAGLNDITLGFDPDSKTSYSNLGYCLLGEVISRLNQDRPYTDIITQRYQLNDTSLRFVPNSALADEVTYNYVETGLTGYADIYTAFDYEGLASAAGLSGNAIDLAKQVHVMAVKPAPNILSDSPKVACDTTQIAECYGYAMLMYQPTPQSKKVHYRDGSLLGLSTVVAVDERGSTVALLSNGTPDNGKVGNDNIKMMIYEQLIQ
;
A
#
# COMPACT_ATOMS: atom_id res chain seq x y z
N MET A 1 8.65 -58.52 33.32
CA MET A 1 7.28 -58.59 32.78
C MET A 1 7.14 -57.48 31.74
N PHE A 2 7.58 -57.70 30.49
CA PHE A 2 7.45 -56.75 29.37
C PHE A 2 6.04 -56.90 28.82
N LYS A 3 5.20 -55.88 29.03
CA LYS A 3 3.90 -55.78 28.31
C LYS A 3 4.21 -55.67 26.84
N THR A 4 3.76 -56.63 26.05
CA THR A 4 3.80 -56.53 24.56
C THR A 4 3.05 -55.30 24.12
N LEU A 5 3.77 -54.32 23.56
CA LEU A 5 3.16 -53.12 22.94
C LEU A 5 2.18 -53.61 21.85
N LYS A 6 0.95 -53.18 21.94
CA LYS A 6 -0.06 -53.46 20.88
C LYS A 6 0.27 -52.64 19.63
N LEU A 7 -0.01 -53.19 18.47
CA LEU A 7 0.24 -52.49 17.16
C LEU A 7 -0.23 -51.04 17.18
N LYS A 8 -1.40 -50.77 17.79
CA LYS A 8 -1.93 -49.41 17.96
C LYS A 8 -1.00 -48.47 18.74
N ASP A 9 -0.33 -48.98 19.78
CA ASP A 9 0.57 -48.19 20.62
C ASP A 9 1.87 -47.86 19.86
N LEU A 10 2.33 -48.76 19.01
CA LEU A 10 3.43 -48.53 18.06
C LEU A 10 3.08 -47.49 17.01
N VAL A 11 1.90 -47.58 16.41
CA VAL A 11 1.42 -46.57 15.42
C VAL A 11 1.32 -45.19 16.07
N ILE A 12 0.74 -45.07 17.26
CA ILE A 12 0.65 -43.80 17.99
C ILE A 12 2.05 -43.24 18.27
N PHE A 13 2.99 -44.09 18.73
CA PHE A 13 4.38 -43.70 19.00
C PHE A 13 5.08 -43.16 17.74
N PHE A 14 4.96 -43.87 16.60
CA PHE A 14 5.53 -43.38 15.34
C PHE A 14 4.87 -42.07 14.84
N LEU A 15 3.56 -41.90 15.01
CA LEU A 15 2.88 -40.65 14.68
C LEU A 15 3.37 -39.49 15.55
N LEU A 16 3.57 -39.72 16.85
CA LEU A 16 4.11 -38.72 17.76
C LEU A 16 5.54 -38.31 17.36
N ILE A 17 6.39 -39.29 17.03
CA ILE A 17 7.77 -39.02 16.55
C ILE A 17 7.70 -38.20 15.25
N LEU A 18 6.87 -38.61 14.28
CA LEU A 18 6.74 -37.92 13.01
C LEU A 18 6.30 -36.46 13.23
N VAL A 19 5.29 -36.22 14.07
CA VAL A 19 4.82 -34.89 14.42
C VAL A 19 5.94 -34.08 15.08
N THR A 20 6.64 -34.65 16.05
CA THR A 20 7.73 -33.96 16.75
C THR A 20 8.88 -33.58 15.79
N VAL A 21 9.28 -34.50 14.91
CA VAL A 21 10.31 -34.24 13.88
C VAL A 21 9.87 -33.19 12.92
N THR A 22 8.59 -33.23 12.46
CA THR A 22 8.04 -32.22 11.54
C THR A 22 8.01 -30.84 12.20
N ILE A 23 7.56 -30.75 13.45
CA ILE A 23 7.57 -29.50 14.22
C ILE A 23 9.01 -28.96 14.37
N GLY A 24 9.96 -29.82 14.75
CA GLY A 24 11.38 -29.46 14.90
C GLY A 24 11.98 -28.97 13.56
N TYR A 25 11.68 -29.65 12.47
CA TYR A 25 12.12 -29.24 11.14
C TYR A 25 11.52 -27.91 10.69
N CYS A 26 10.21 -27.72 10.86
CA CYS A 26 9.56 -26.44 10.54
C CYS A 26 10.03 -25.29 11.45
N TYR A 27 10.35 -25.58 12.72
CA TYR A 27 10.93 -24.58 13.62
C TYR A 27 12.32 -24.12 13.14
N ALA A 28 13.15 -25.06 12.71
CA ALA A 28 14.52 -24.79 12.26
C ALA A 28 14.58 -24.24 10.81
N ASN A 29 13.55 -24.46 10.00
CA ASN A 29 13.52 -24.11 8.58
C ASN A 29 12.33 -23.20 8.25
N SER A 30 12.61 -21.91 8.04
CA SER A 30 11.60 -20.88 7.75
C SER A 30 10.85 -21.15 6.44
N GLN A 31 11.52 -21.68 5.42
CA GLN A 31 10.90 -22.00 4.13
C GLN A 31 9.93 -23.17 4.25
N ALA A 32 10.31 -24.25 4.96
CA ALA A 32 9.42 -25.39 5.22
C ALA A 32 8.19 -24.97 6.04
N ARG A 33 8.39 -24.08 7.00
CA ARG A 33 7.30 -23.48 7.79
C ARG A 33 6.34 -22.69 6.91
N SER A 34 6.85 -21.83 6.02
CA SER A 34 6.05 -21.05 5.07
C SER A 34 5.21 -21.97 4.16
N GLN A 35 5.83 -22.98 3.56
CA GLN A 35 5.12 -23.96 2.71
C GLN A 35 4.02 -24.73 3.45
N LEU A 36 4.27 -25.10 4.73
CA LEU A 36 3.24 -25.76 5.54
C LEU A 36 2.05 -24.82 5.78
N TRP A 37 2.33 -23.55 6.09
CA TRP A 37 1.28 -22.55 6.29
C TRP A 37 0.48 -22.28 5.02
N GLN A 38 1.10 -22.23 3.85
CA GLN A 38 0.41 -22.10 2.58
C GLN A 38 -0.54 -23.28 2.32
N LYS A 39 -0.07 -24.53 2.58
CA LYS A 39 -0.92 -25.73 2.46
C LYS A 39 -2.07 -25.77 3.47
N ALA A 40 -1.88 -25.19 4.66
CA ALA A 40 -2.90 -25.09 5.70
C ALA A 40 -3.82 -23.86 5.50
N TYR A 41 -3.52 -22.99 4.55
CA TYR A 41 -4.23 -21.73 4.33
C TYR A 41 -5.75 -21.89 4.18
N PRO A 42 -6.30 -22.86 3.42
CA PRO A 42 -7.76 -23.01 3.30
C PRO A 42 -8.48 -23.16 4.65
N ILE A 43 -7.87 -23.86 5.61
CA ILE A 43 -8.43 -24.02 6.96
C ILE A 43 -8.38 -22.68 7.69
N ARG A 44 -7.26 -21.98 7.60
CA ARG A 44 -7.10 -20.66 8.22
C ARG A 44 -8.07 -19.64 7.63
N ALA A 45 -8.26 -19.64 6.31
CA ALA A 45 -9.20 -18.79 5.62
C ALA A 45 -10.64 -18.96 6.15
N GLU A 46 -11.10 -20.20 6.32
CA GLU A 46 -12.43 -20.46 6.87
C GLU A 46 -12.57 -20.05 8.35
N LEU A 47 -11.52 -20.21 9.16
CA LEU A 47 -11.50 -19.69 10.54
C LEU A 47 -11.61 -18.15 10.53
N SER A 48 -10.85 -17.48 9.66
CA SER A 48 -10.88 -16.02 9.53
C SER A 48 -12.23 -15.50 9.03
N VAL A 49 -12.86 -16.18 8.08
CA VAL A 49 -14.19 -15.81 7.57
C VAL A 49 -15.27 -15.89 8.66
N ARG A 50 -15.14 -16.83 9.59
CA ARG A 50 -16.07 -16.96 10.73
C ARG A 50 -15.92 -15.84 11.78
N GLN A 51 -14.83 -15.09 11.72
CA GLN A 51 -14.53 -13.97 12.61
C GLN A 51 -14.91 -12.61 12.00
N ILE A 52 -15.70 -12.59 10.92
CA ILE A 52 -16.16 -11.31 10.34
C ILE A 52 -17.07 -10.62 11.34
N THR A 53 -16.69 -9.41 11.71
CA THR A 53 -17.49 -8.48 12.52
C THR A 53 -17.67 -7.18 11.75
N CYS A 54 -18.81 -6.54 11.88
CA CYS A 54 -19.11 -5.29 11.17
C CYS A 54 -19.76 -4.27 12.12
N SER A 55 -19.67 -3.00 11.76
CA SER A 55 -20.47 -1.95 12.39
C SER A 55 -21.96 -2.17 12.09
N GLU A 56 -22.82 -1.60 12.93
CA GLU A 56 -24.26 -1.61 12.76
C GLU A 56 -24.63 -1.02 11.37
N ASP A 57 -25.63 -1.58 10.73
CA ASP A 57 -26.14 -1.17 9.40
C ASP A 57 -25.10 -1.20 8.26
N SER A 58 -24.01 -1.92 8.43
CA SER A 58 -23.02 -2.08 7.36
C SER A 58 -23.61 -2.79 6.14
N PRO A 59 -23.37 -2.29 4.91
CA PRO A 59 -23.79 -2.97 3.70
C PRO A 59 -23.19 -4.37 3.57
N ILE A 60 -24.01 -5.35 3.16
CA ILE A 60 -23.62 -6.77 3.09
C ILE A 60 -22.42 -7.01 2.16
N TRP A 61 -22.26 -6.21 1.12
CA TRP A 61 -21.17 -6.33 0.17
C TRP A 61 -19.77 -6.14 0.79
N LEU A 62 -19.65 -5.41 1.93
CA LEU A 62 -18.40 -5.33 2.67
C LEU A 62 -17.95 -6.73 3.14
N THR A 63 -18.91 -7.50 3.68
CA THR A 63 -18.66 -8.88 4.10
C THR A 63 -18.27 -9.78 2.91
N ASP A 64 -18.88 -9.58 1.75
CA ASP A 64 -18.60 -10.43 0.57
C ASP A 64 -17.21 -10.12 0.00
N ILE A 65 -16.77 -8.87 0.00
CA ILE A 65 -15.39 -8.48 -0.34
C ILE A 65 -14.40 -9.12 0.64
N LEU A 66 -14.64 -9.05 1.96
CA LEU A 66 -13.77 -9.68 2.95
C LEU A 66 -13.65 -11.19 2.77
N LYS A 67 -14.79 -11.88 2.50
CA LYS A 67 -14.79 -13.33 2.19
C LYS A 67 -13.96 -13.64 0.96
N HIS A 68 -14.13 -12.84 -0.10
CA HIS A 68 -13.36 -13.02 -1.34
C HIS A 68 -11.87 -12.81 -1.09
N GLN A 69 -11.50 -11.70 -0.44
CA GLN A 69 -10.12 -11.35 -0.11
C GLN A 69 -9.45 -12.46 0.71
N THR A 70 -10.16 -12.97 1.73
CA THR A 70 -9.65 -14.03 2.59
C THR A 70 -9.47 -15.35 1.84
N ARG A 71 -10.44 -15.77 1.01
CA ARG A 71 -10.40 -17.09 0.37
C ARG A 71 -9.53 -17.16 -0.88
N ASN A 72 -9.43 -16.05 -1.63
CA ASN A 72 -8.84 -16.06 -2.97
C ASN A 72 -7.52 -15.27 -3.06
N ASN A 73 -7.22 -14.41 -2.08
CA ASN A 73 -6.08 -13.49 -2.16
C ASN A 73 -5.07 -13.68 -1.02
N ASN A 74 -5.06 -14.86 -0.37
CA ASN A 74 -4.11 -15.21 0.69
C ASN A 74 -4.02 -14.16 1.82
N ALA A 75 -5.12 -13.47 2.11
CA ALA A 75 -5.18 -12.41 3.10
C ALA A 75 -5.96 -12.86 4.34
N PRO A 76 -5.29 -13.44 5.34
CA PRO A 76 -5.97 -14.03 6.50
C PRO A 76 -6.51 -13.02 7.50
N ALA A 77 -6.07 -11.76 7.45
CA ALA A 77 -6.61 -10.68 8.27
C ALA A 77 -6.84 -9.44 7.40
N ASN A 78 -8.02 -8.86 7.52
CA ASN A 78 -8.42 -7.73 6.71
C ASN A 78 -9.29 -6.75 7.51
N GLN A 79 -9.30 -5.50 7.05
CA GLN A 79 -10.28 -4.48 7.39
C GLN A 79 -10.81 -3.85 6.11
N ILE A 80 -12.10 -3.58 6.06
CA ILE A 80 -12.72 -2.76 5.01
C ILE A 80 -13.55 -1.65 5.66
N ALA A 81 -13.43 -0.43 5.13
CA ALA A 81 -14.26 0.69 5.52
C ALA A 81 -14.93 1.31 4.29
N TYR A 82 -16.14 1.77 4.48
CA TYR A 82 -16.91 2.50 3.48
C TYR A 82 -17.44 3.80 4.09
N ILE A 83 -17.15 4.91 3.42
CA ILE A 83 -17.71 6.22 3.77
C ILE A 83 -18.73 6.57 2.69
N GLU A 84 -19.97 6.79 3.09
CA GLU A 84 -21.02 7.28 2.20
C GLU A 84 -20.76 8.73 1.75
N PRO A 85 -21.40 9.22 0.67
CA PRO A 85 -21.25 10.61 0.24
C PRO A 85 -21.60 11.65 1.31
N ASN A 86 -22.48 11.30 2.24
CA ASN A 86 -22.90 12.13 3.37
C ASN A 86 -21.97 12.03 4.60
N GLY A 87 -20.89 11.22 4.51
CA GLY A 87 -19.92 11.02 5.57
C GLY A 87 -20.24 9.91 6.58
N ILE A 88 -21.38 9.18 6.43
CA ILE A 88 -21.67 8.02 7.28
C ILE A 88 -20.63 6.93 7.02
N ALA A 89 -20.10 6.36 8.10
CA ALA A 89 -19.00 5.42 8.05
C ALA A 89 -19.45 4.02 8.47
N HIS A 90 -19.12 3.04 7.64
CA HIS A 90 -19.31 1.62 7.88
C HIS A 90 -17.98 0.90 7.84
N HIS A 91 -17.84 -0.20 8.60
CA HIS A 91 -16.63 -1.01 8.56
C HIS A 91 -16.91 -2.47 8.85
N CYS A 92 -16.06 -3.34 8.34
CA CYS A 92 -15.99 -4.74 8.72
C CYS A 92 -14.52 -5.16 8.82
N GLU A 93 -14.25 -6.10 9.71
CA GLU A 93 -12.94 -6.70 9.91
C GLU A 93 -13.04 -8.21 10.08
N ASN A 94 -11.96 -8.92 9.76
CA ASN A 94 -11.86 -10.36 9.98
C ASN A 94 -10.44 -10.85 10.19
N GLY A 95 -10.31 -12.02 10.77
CA GLY A 95 -9.05 -12.72 10.97
C GLY A 95 -8.39 -12.41 12.29
N TYR A 96 -7.07 -12.62 12.35
CA TYR A 96 -6.28 -12.58 13.58
C TYR A 96 -5.02 -11.73 13.40
N VAL A 97 -4.65 -10.97 14.42
CA VAL A 97 -3.47 -10.08 14.42
C VAL A 97 -2.18 -10.85 14.18
N GLY A 98 -2.02 -11.99 14.83
CA GLY A 98 -0.81 -12.81 14.75
C GLY A 98 -0.88 -13.98 13.78
N GLN A 99 0.25 -14.66 13.65
CA GLN A 99 0.41 -15.80 12.75
C GLN A 99 -0.46 -17.02 13.13
N TYR A 100 -0.71 -17.22 14.44
CA TYR A 100 -1.37 -18.41 14.97
C TYR A 100 -2.79 -18.05 15.44
N PRO A 101 -3.86 -18.40 14.69
CA PRO A 101 -5.23 -17.98 15.01
C PRO A 101 -5.69 -18.32 16.43
N LEU A 102 -5.34 -19.50 16.93
CA LEU A 102 -5.74 -19.97 18.27
C LEU A 102 -4.93 -19.34 19.43
N LEU A 103 -3.86 -18.60 19.12
CA LEU A 103 -2.95 -17.97 20.09
C LEU A 103 -2.84 -16.46 19.90
N SER A 104 -3.70 -15.88 19.06
CA SER A 104 -3.67 -14.46 18.70
C SER A 104 -5.04 -13.84 18.88
N ASP A 105 -5.05 -12.56 19.21
CA ASP A 105 -6.27 -11.77 19.26
C ASP A 105 -6.91 -11.65 17.88
N ALA A 106 -8.23 -11.50 17.82
CA ALA A 106 -8.94 -11.21 16.60
C ALA A 106 -8.57 -9.80 16.08
N THR A 107 -8.57 -9.63 14.76
CA THR A 107 -8.50 -8.32 14.12
C THR A 107 -9.72 -7.50 14.53
N THR A 108 -9.50 -6.27 14.94
CA THR A 108 -10.54 -5.30 15.34
C THR A 108 -10.43 -4.04 14.50
N VAL A 109 -11.41 -3.14 14.61
CA VAL A 109 -11.37 -1.82 13.96
C VAL A 109 -10.14 -0.99 14.37
N GLN A 110 -9.49 -1.29 15.49
CA GLN A 110 -8.29 -0.60 15.98
C GLN A 110 -6.98 -1.23 15.47
N THR A 111 -7.03 -2.43 14.88
CA THR A 111 -5.84 -3.10 14.38
C THR A 111 -5.19 -2.27 13.28
N ARG A 112 -3.87 -2.12 13.35
CA ARG A 112 -3.07 -1.34 12.41
C ARG A 112 -2.62 -2.18 11.23
N PHE A 113 -2.64 -1.56 10.05
CA PHE A 113 -2.05 -2.06 8.80
C PHE A 113 -1.16 -0.98 8.18
N ARG A 114 -0.08 -1.38 7.50
CA ARG A 114 0.70 -0.47 6.65
C ARG A 114 -0.09 -0.17 5.38
N TYR A 115 -0.01 1.06 4.91
CA TYR A 115 -0.75 1.51 3.72
C TYR A 115 0.05 1.39 2.43
N ALA A 116 1.36 1.16 2.55
CA ALA A 116 2.25 1.15 1.39
C ALA A 116 1.99 2.38 0.49
N SER A 117 1.93 2.19 -0.82
CA SER A 117 1.81 3.28 -1.80
C SER A 117 0.54 4.10 -1.73
N VAL A 118 -0.46 3.72 -0.93
CA VAL A 118 -1.59 4.61 -0.62
C VAL A 118 -1.13 5.87 0.12
N THR A 119 0.00 5.81 0.83
CA THR A 119 0.68 6.99 1.43
C THR A 119 0.85 8.15 0.45
N LYS A 120 1.05 7.86 -0.83
CA LYS A 120 1.23 8.87 -1.88
C LYS A 120 0.05 9.85 -2.01
N LEU A 121 -1.13 9.49 -1.52
CA LEU A 121 -2.28 10.40 -1.49
C LEU A 121 -2.01 11.63 -0.64
N TRP A 122 -1.37 11.50 0.52
CA TRP A 122 -1.01 12.64 1.37
C TRP A 122 0.06 13.52 0.73
N THR A 123 1.04 12.91 0.08
CA THR A 123 2.09 13.65 -0.66
C THR A 123 1.49 14.43 -1.82
N ALA A 124 0.65 13.79 -2.63
CA ALA A 124 0.00 14.43 -3.77
C ALA A 124 -0.96 15.54 -3.31
N ASP A 125 -1.81 15.29 -2.30
CA ASP A 125 -2.72 16.31 -1.77
C ASP A 125 -1.95 17.52 -1.22
N ALA A 126 -0.85 17.30 -0.48
CA ALA A 126 -0.02 18.37 0.04
C ALA A 126 0.62 19.23 -1.08
N ILE A 127 1.10 18.61 -2.16
CA ILE A 127 1.61 19.31 -3.35
C ILE A 127 0.47 20.12 -4.03
N LEU A 128 -0.71 19.51 -4.21
CA LEU A 128 -1.85 20.21 -4.80
C LEU A 128 -2.32 21.39 -3.95
N GLU A 129 -2.25 21.28 -2.62
CA GLU A 129 -2.52 22.39 -1.72
C GLU A 129 -1.46 23.51 -1.85
N LEU A 130 -0.16 23.17 -1.97
CA LEU A 130 0.90 24.16 -2.20
C LEU A 130 0.72 24.88 -3.54
N ILE A 131 0.18 24.19 -4.57
CA ILE A 131 -0.18 24.80 -5.86
C ILE A 131 -1.35 25.78 -5.67
N LYS A 132 -2.40 25.43 -4.93
CA LYS A 132 -3.51 26.33 -4.59
C LYS A 132 -3.06 27.54 -3.79
N GLU A 133 -2.07 27.36 -2.90
CA GLU A 133 -1.46 28.45 -2.13
C GLU A 133 -0.56 29.36 -3.00
N GLY A 134 -0.34 29.05 -4.28
CA GLY A 134 0.51 29.80 -5.20
C GLY A 134 2.01 29.68 -4.90
N LYS A 135 2.43 28.71 -4.12
CA LYS A 135 3.84 28.49 -3.74
C LYS A 135 4.63 27.73 -4.80
N LEU A 136 3.94 27.00 -5.68
CA LEU A 136 4.52 26.32 -6.84
C LEU A 136 3.44 26.07 -7.91
N SER A 137 3.83 25.56 -9.06
CA SER A 137 2.94 25.14 -10.14
C SER A 137 3.28 23.73 -10.60
N LEU A 138 2.42 23.12 -11.40
CA LEU A 138 2.71 21.82 -12.03
C LEU A 138 3.92 21.89 -12.99
N ASP A 139 4.17 23.05 -13.59
CA ASP A 139 5.27 23.29 -14.53
C ASP A 139 6.55 23.81 -13.81
N THR A 140 6.56 23.93 -12.47
CA THR A 140 7.75 24.31 -11.70
C THR A 140 8.84 23.25 -11.86
N PRO A 141 10.05 23.62 -12.32
CA PRO A 141 11.19 22.68 -12.41
C PRO A 141 11.60 22.20 -11.02
N LEU A 142 11.98 20.91 -10.94
CA LEU A 142 12.46 20.31 -9.70
C LEU A 142 13.75 21.03 -9.20
N THR A 143 14.63 21.41 -10.12
CA THR A 143 15.90 22.09 -9.87
C THR A 143 15.73 23.50 -9.26
N ASP A 144 14.60 24.13 -9.44
CA ASP A 144 14.31 25.43 -8.78
C ASP A 144 14.13 25.28 -7.26
N ILE A 145 13.88 24.07 -6.78
CA ILE A 145 13.59 23.78 -5.38
C ILE A 145 14.69 22.95 -4.74
N ILE A 146 15.21 21.95 -5.45
CA ILE A 146 16.28 21.04 -4.98
C ILE A 146 17.60 21.50 -5.58
N SER A 147 18.28 22.40 -4.88
CA SER A 147 19.53 23.06 -5.34
C SER A 147 20.73 22.12 -5.44
N GLU A 148 20.66 20.92 -4.85
CA GLU A 148 21.68 19.87 -4.96
C GLU A 148 21.79 19.28 -6.37
N ILE A 149 20.78 19.50 -7.22
CA ILE A 149 20.79 19.12 -8.64
C ILE A 149 21.34 20.31 -9.41
N ASP A 150 22.65 20.40 -9.56
CA ASP A 150 23.36 21.56 -10.14
C ASP A 150 24.15 21.25 -11.42
N THR A 151 24.63 20.02 -11.57
CA THR A 151 25.48 19.59 -12.69
C THR A 151 25.13 18.19 -13.21
N PRO A 152 23.87 17.91 -13.57
CA PRO A 152 23.47 16.58 -13.97
C PRO A 152 24.16 16.14 -15.27
N ILE A 153 24.72 14.92 -15.28
CA ILE A 153 25.31 14.30 -16.48
C ILE A 153 24.26 14.07 -17.57
N ASP A 154 23.02 13.83 -17.18
CA ASP A 154 21.85 13.78 -18.06
C ASP A 154 21.08 15.10 -17.95
N THR A 155 21.28 15.98 -18.91
CA THR A 155 20.69 17.33 -18.88
C THR A 155 19.17 17.35 -18.90
N ARG A 156 18.49 16.24 -19.28
CA ARG A 156 17.04 16.11 -19.23
C ARG A 156 16.48 16.19 -17.80
N ILE A 157 17.32 15.95 -16.79
CA ILE A 157 16.94 16.11 -15.37
C ILE A 157 16.53 17.54 -15.07
N ASN A 158 17.11 18.53 -15.76
CA ASN A 158 16.75 19.95 -15.60
C ASN A 158 15.32 20.26 -16.05
N ASP A 159 14.74 19.42 -16.91
CA ASP A 159 13.38 19.59 -17.45
C ASP A 159 12.31 18.88 -16.63
N ILE A 160 12.69 18.17 -15.56
CA ILE A 160 11.74 17.48 -14.70
C ILE A 160 10.90 18.51 -13.92
N THR A 161 9.57 18.39 -14.02
CA THR A 161 8.62 19.24 -13.32
C THR A 161 7.84 18.52 -12.21
N ILE A 162 7.24 19.31 -11.32
CA ILE A 162 6.37 18.81 -10.25
C ILE A 162 5.21 17.97 -10.82
N GLY A 163 4.59 18.41 -11.91
CA GLY A 163 3.51 17.66 -12.56
C GLY A 163 3.94 16.31 -13.09
N GLN A 164 5.14 16.24 -13.67
CA GLN A 164 5.70 14.97 -14.18
C GLN A 164 6.02 13.97 -13.04
N LEU A 165 6.46 14.46 -11.88
CA LEU A 165 6.66 13.63 -10.69
C LEU A 165 5.34 13.05 -10.17
N LEU A 166 4.29 13.87 -10.04
CA LEU A 166 2.96 13.43 -9.64
C LEU A 166 2.39 12.34 -10.57
N LEU A 167 2.59 12.51 -11.87
CA LEU A 167 2.07 11.62 -12.92
C LEU A 167 2.96 10.41 -13.21
N HIS A 168 4.08 10.23 -12.49
CA HIS A 168 5.07 9.19 -12.77
C HIS A 168 5.65 9.27 -14.20
N ARG A 169 5.91 10.50 -14.70
CA ARG A 169 6.37 10.78 -16.07
C ARG A 169 7.72 11.51 -16.11
N ALA A 170 8.46 11.51 -15.01
CA ALA A 170 9.71 12.24 -14.86
C ALA A 170 10.94 11.59 -15.54
N GLY A 171 10.79 10.42 -16.17
CA GLY A 171 11.91 9.73 -16.82
C GLY A 171 12.59 8.67 -15.94
N PHE A 172 12.22 8.55 -14.66
CA PHE A 172 12.75 7.52 -13.76
C PHE A 172 12.19 6.15 -14.13
N ASP A 173 13.05 5.25 -14.60
CA ASP A 173 12.66 3.88 -14.89
C ASP A 173 12.95 2.97 -13.69
N ARG A 174 11.90 2.53 -13.04
CA ARG A 174 11.95 1.63 -11.88
C ARG A 174 12.76 0.36 -12.12
N TYR A 175 12.79 -0.15 -13.34
CA TYR A 175 13.39 -1.44 -13.67
C TYR A 175 14.82 -1.31 -14.19
N SER A 176 15.18 -0.20 -14.84
CA SER A 176 16.52 0.01 -15.41
C SER A 176 17.52 0.52 -14.38
N VAL A 177 17.03 1.16 -13.34
CA VAL A 177 17.84 1.81 -12.32
C VAL A 177 17.86 0.96 -11.06
N PHE A 178 18.63 -0.12 -11.07
CA PHE A 178 18.75 -1.03 -9.96
C PHE A 178 19.20 -0.29 -8.69
N GLY A 179 18.29 -0.11 -7.73
CA GLY A 179 18.56 0.56 -6.45
C GLY A 179 18.25 2.06 -6.38
N GLN A 180 17.86 2.71 -7.48
CA GLN A 180 17.48 4.13 -7.45
C GLN A 180 15.98 4.35 -7.10
N ASP A 181 15.13 3.33 -7.20
CA ASP A 181 13.70 3.44 -6.85
C ASP A 181 13.41 3.13 -5.36
N MET A 182 14.42 3.23 -4.50
CA MET A 182 14.30 3.27 -3.04
C MET A 182 13.74 2.01 -2.36
N PHE A 183 14.30 0.86 -2.66
CA PHE A 183 13.87 -0.36 -1.96
C PHE A 183 14.93 -0.98 -1.06
N GLY A 184 16.14 -0.43 -0.97
CA GLY A 184 17.23 -0.99 -0.19
C GLY A 184 17.81 -0.03 0.82
N ILE A 185 18.04 -0.49 2.05
CA ILE A 185 18.74 0.25 3.11
C ILE A 185 20.13 0.67 2.60
N GLY A 186 20.44 1.95 2.71
CA GLY A 186 21.78 2.52 2.43
C GLY A 186 22.12 2.71 0.95
N LYS A 187 21.11 2.73 0.05
CA LYS A 187 21.28 3.01 -1.39
C LYS A 187 20.39 4.15 -1.89
N ASP A 188 19.84 4.90 -0.99
CA ASP A 188 18.87 5.94 -1.23
C ASP A 188 19.55 7.22 -1.71
N ILE A 189 19.21 7.63 -2.92
CA ILE A 189 19.50 8.99 -3.39
C ILE A 189 18.65 9.99 -2.60
N CYS A 190 17.41 9.67 -2.35
CA CYS A 190 16.45 10.50 -1.66
C CYS A 190 16.00 9.80 -0.35
N PRO A 191 15.94 10.53 0.78
CA PRO A 191 16.15 11.97 0.94
C PRO A 191 17.61 12.40 1.18
N ASN A 192 18.52 11.45 1.50
CA ASN A 192 19.78 11.74 2.16
C ASN A 192 20.95 12.12 1.23
N HIS A 193 20.86 11.79 -0.06
CA HIS A 193 21.94 11.95 -1.04
C HIS A 193 21.46 12.56 -2.35
N LEU A 194 20.70 13.68 -2.28
CA LEU A 194 20.06 14.32 -3.44
C LEU A 194 21.05 14.73 -4.53
N ALA A 195 22.26 15.10 -4.18
CA ALA A 195 23.34 15.35 -5.14
C ALA A 195 23.65 14.15 -6.05
N GLY A 196 23.32 12.92 -5.62
CA GLY A 196 23.44 11.72 -6.44
C GLY A 196 22.54 11.72 -7.68
N LEU A 197 21.53 12.60 -7.75
CA LEU A 197 20.76 12.82 -8.98
C LEU A 197 21.60 13.38 -10.12
N ASN A 198 22.71 14.07 -9.83
CA ASN A 198 23.63 14.54 -10.85
C ASN A 198 24.33 13.41 -11.63
N ASP A 199 24.43 12.21 -11.02
CA ASP A 199 25.16 11.07 -11.58
C ASP A 199 24.24 10.03 -12.25
N ILE A 200 22.92 10.25 -12.31
CA ILE A 200 22.00 9.31 -12.94
C ILE A 200 21.70 9.64 -14.39
N THR A 201 21.27 8.61 -15.13
CA THR A 201 20.72 8.75 -16.48
C THR A 201 19.25 8.33 -16.48
N LEU A 202 18.39 9.15 -17.05
CA LEU A 202 16.96 8.85 -17.17
C LEU A 202 16.73 7.68 -18.13
N GLY A 203 15.80 6.79 -17.79
CA GLY A 203 15.43 5.64 -18.61
C GLY A 203 14.66 6.01 -19.88
N PHE A 204 14.06 7.21 -19.90
CA PHE A 204 13.29 7.76 -21.02
C PHE A 204 13.12 9.28 -20.87
N ASP A 205 12.70 9.94 -21.93
CA ASP A 205 12.48 11.38 -21.88
C ASP A 205 11.29 11.73 -20.98
N PRO A 206 11.39 12.76 -20.13
CA PRO A 206 10.27 13.26 -19.37
C PRO A 206 9.03 13.47 -20.27
N ASP A 207 7.85 13.14 -19.76
CA ASP A 207 6.56 13.17 -20.47
C ASP A 207 6.37 12.17 -21.63
N SER A 208 7.37 11.37 -22.02
CA SER A 208 7.21 10.43 -23.14
C SER A 208 6.36 9.21 -22.79
N LYS A 209 6.42 8.73 -21.54
CA LYS A 209 5.61 7.62 -21.03
C LYS A 209 5.44 7.69 -19.52
N THR A 210 4.48 6.92 -18.99
CA THR A 210 4.31 6.73 -17.56
C THR A 210 5.13 5.52 -17.08
N SER A 211 5.95 5.69 -16.05
CA SER A 211 6.64 4.62 -15.33
C SER A 211 6.61 4.91 -13.84
N TYR A 212 5.93 4.05 -13.10
CA TYR A 212 5.76 4.22 -11.66
C TYR A 212 7.11 4.35 -10.94
N SER A 213 7.28 5.40 -10.12
CA SER A 213 8.50 5.66 -9.36
C SER A 213 8.22 6.08 -7.92
N ASN A 214 8.89 5.43 -6.96
CA ASN A 214 8.93 5.86 -5.58
C ASN A 214 9.92 7.02 -5.39
N LEU A 215 11.02 7.04 -6.15
CA LEU A 215 11.97 8.13 -6.16
C LEU A 215 11.27 9.46 -6.48
N GLY A 216 10.39 9.48 -7.49
CA GLY A 216 9.60 10.68 -7.82
C GLY A 216 8.78 11.18 -6.64
N TYR A 217 8.17 10.29 -5.86
CA TYR A 217 7.39 10.69 -4.68
C TYR A 217 8.25 11.03 -3.46
N CYS A 218 9.45 10.46 -3.32
CA CYS A 218 10.40 10.95 -2.34
C CYS A 218 10.82 12.39 -2.64
N LEU A 219 11.13 12.69 -3.89
CA LEU A 219 11.47 14.06 -4.33
C LEU A 219 10.31 15.04 -4.08
N LEU A 220 9.05 14.63 -4.28
CA LEU A 220 7.89 15.44 -3.88
C LEU A 220 7.84 15.67 -2.37
N GLY A 221 8.24 14.68 -1.56
CA GLY A 221 8.39 14.82 -0.12
C GLY A 221 9.44 15.88 0.25
N GLU A 222 10.58 15.87 -0.44
CA GLU A 222 11.63 16.87 -0.27
C GLU A 222 11.16 18.27 -0.70
N VAL A 223 10.43 18.38 -1.82
CA VAL A 223 9.80 19.66 -2.24
C VAL A 223 8.89 20.20 -1.13
N ILE A 224 8.09 19.36 -0.49
CA ILE A 224 7.25 19.76 0.63
C ILE A 224 8.13 20.26 1.81
N SER A 225 9.20 19.56 2.12
CA SER A 225 10.15 19.94 3.19
C SER A 225 10.77 21.31 2.91
N ARG A 226 11.35 21.51 1.72
CA ARG A 226 12.02 22.77 1.31
C ARG A 226 11.07 23.97 1.38
N LEU A 227 9.83 23.82 0.91
CA LEU A 227 8.83 24.89 0.95
C LEU A 227 8.25 25.15 2.35
N ASN A 228 8.62 24.34 3.34
CA ASN A 228 8.24 24.47 4.74
C ASN A 228 9.46 24.62 5.67
N GLN A 229 10.51 25.34 5.21
CA GLN A 229 11.72 25.71 6.00
C GLN A 229 12.54 24.48 6.41
N ASP A 230 12.70 23.52 5.51
CA ASP A 230 13.45 22.27 5.71
C ASP A 230 12.98 21.43 6.91
N ARG A 231 11.72 21.59 7.30
CA ARG A 231 11.12 20.72 8.32
C ARG A 231 10.96 19.31 7.78
N PRO A 232 11.11 18.26 8.62
CA PRO A 232 10.89 16.89 8.19
C PRO A 232 9.49 16.70 7.55
N TYR A 233 9.44 16.01 6.42
CA TYR A 233 8.20 15.69 5.72
C TYR A 233 7.15 15.07 6.65
N THR A 234 7.57 14.13 7.52
CA THR A 234 6.71 13.44 8.48
C THR A 234 6.02 14.39 9.46
N ASP A 235 6.73 15.42 9.93
CA ASP A 235 6.19 16.43 10.86
C ASP A 235 5.18 17.32 10.17
N ILE A 236 5.49 17.74 8.93
CA ILE A 236 4.60 18.59 8.12
C ILE A 236 3.28 17.86 7.85
N ILE A 237 3.34 16.62 7.40
CA ILE A 237 2.15 15.82 7.08
C ILE A 237 1.37 15.50 8.37
N THR A 238 2.05 15.12 9.44
CA THR A 238 1.41 14.85 10.74
C THR A 238 0.62 16.08 11.23
N GLN A 239 1.20 17.25 11.13
CA GLN A 239 0.54 18.49 11.53
C GLN A 239 -0.60 18.88 10.57
N ARG A 240 -0.34 18.88 9.26
CA ARG A 240 -1.31 19.32 8.23
C ARG A 240 -2.59 18.50 8.25
N TYR A 241 -2.48 17.20 8.44
CA TYR A 241 -3.62 16.26 8.42
C TYR A 241 -4.07 15.83 9.81
N GLN A 242 -3.53 16.44 10.87
CA GLN A 242 -3.88 16.13 12.27
C GLN A 242 -3.80 14.63 12.57
N LEU A 243 -2.73 13.97 12.09
CA LEU A 243 -2.62 12.51 12.20
C LEU A 243 -2.62 12.04 13.66
N ASN A 244 -2.17 12.88 14.60
CA ASN A 244 -2.18 12.54 16.02
C ASN A 244 -3.58 12.32 16.61
N ASP A 245 -4.61 12.86 15.97
CA ASP A 245 -6.01 12.68 16.36
C ASP A 245 -6.66 11.45 15.73
N THR A 246 -5.89 10.66 15.00
CA THR A 246 -6.32 9.45 14.27
C THR A 246 -5.43 8.26 14.63
N SER A 247 -5.71 7.10 14.03
CA SER A 247 -4.82 5.93 14.11
C SER A 247 -3.57 6.06 13.23
N LEU A 248 -3.54 7.05 12.31
CA LEU A 248 -2.48 7.14 11.32
C LEU A 248 -1.13 7.52 11.95
N ARG A 249 -0.08 6.77 11.57
CA ARG A 249 1.31 7.02 12.01
C ARG A 249 2.27 6.65 10.89
N PHE A 250 3.38 7.36 10.81
CA PHE A 250 4.53 6.89 10.03
C PHE A 250 5.14 5.66 10.68
N VAL A 251 5.55 4.69 9.86
CA VAL A 251 6.07 3.41 10.32
C VAL A 251 7.59 3.47 10.52
N PRO A 252 8.11 2.90 11.60
CA PRO A 252 9.55 2.66 11.77
C PRO A 252 9.98 1.39 11.01
N ASN A 253 11.30 1.11 11.04
CA ASN A 253 11.90 -0.14 10.57
C ASN A 253 11.68 -1.32 11.56
N SER A 254 10.50 -1.35 12.20
CA SER A 254 10.06 -2.38 13.15
C SER A 254 8.54 -2.46 13.19
N ALA A 255 7.97 -3.53 13.73
CA ALA A 255 6.54 -3.64 13.97
C ALA A 255 6.08 -2.66 15.07
N LEU A 256 4.90 -2.07 14.89
CA LEU A 256 4.19 -1.35 15.94
C LEU A 256 3.38 -2.33 16.80
N ALA A 257 3.10 -1.97 18.06
CA ALA A 257 2.49 -2.88 19.02
C ALA A 257 1.05 -3.30 18.66
N ASP A 258 0.32 -2.43 17.93
CA ASP A 258 -1.04 -2.63 17.46
C ASP A 258 -1.11 -3.13 16.00
N GLU A 259 0.04 -3.49 15.40
CA GLU A 259 0.16 -3.84 13.98
C GLU A 259 -0.10 -5.33 13.76
N VAL A 260 -0.85 -5.65 12.69
CA VAL A 260 -1.04 -7.01 12.20
C VAL A 260 0.29 -7.60 11.71
N THR A 261 0.44 -8.92 11.85
CA THR A 261 1.64 -9.61 11.37
C THR A 261 1.54 -9.96 9.88
N TYR A 262 2.61 -9.71 9.12
CA TYR A 262 2.70 -10.01 7.68
C TYR A 262 3.57 -11.25 7.46
N ASN A 263 2.95 -12.42 7.30
CA ASN A 263 3.68 -13.70 7.29
C ASN A 263 3.60 -14.47 5.97
N TYR A 264 3.01 -13.88 4.93
CA TYR A 264 2.76 -14.56 3.66
C TYR A 264 3.63 -14.02 2.54
N VAL A 265 4.92 -13.96 2.77
CA VAL A 265 5.86 -13.53 1.74
C VAL A 265 6.63 -14.74 1.23
N GLU A 266 6.33 -15.16 0.00
CA GLU A 266 7.31 -15.83 -0.83
C GLU A 266 8.18 -14.76 -1.48
N THR A 267 9.42 -14.69 -1.04
CA THR A 267 10.44 -14.04 -1.83
C THR A 267 11.06 -15.10 -2.70
N GLY A 268 10.79 -15.08 -3.99
CA GLY A 268 11.33 -15.99 -4.99
C GLY A 268 12.75 -16.51 -4.73
N LEU A 269 13.73 -16.29 -5.58
CA LEU A 269 15.10 -16.83 -5.53
C LEU A 269 15.94 -16.50 -4.27
N THR A 270 15.52 -15.60 -3.39
CA THR A 270 16.35 -15.08 -2.28
C THR A 270 15.88 -15.46 -0.86
N GLY A 271 14.80 -16.23 -0.72
CA GLY A 271 14.30 -16.64 0.60
C GLY A 271 13.33 -15.65 1.26
N TYR A 272 13.09 -15.84 2.55
CA TYR A 272 12.17 -15.04 3.34
C TYR A 272 12.68 -13.60 3.53
N ALA A 273 11.91 -12.60 3.11
CA ALA A 273 12.16 -11.20 3.43
C ALA A 273 11.14 -10.70 4.47
N ASP A 274 11.65 -10.04 5.48
CA ASP A 274 10.86 -9.42 6.52
C ASP A 274 10.47 -8.00 6.07
N ILE A 275 9.18 -7.70 6.01
CA ILE A 275 8.67 -6.39 5.63
C ILE A 275 9.24 -5.26 6.49
N TYR A 276 9.54 -5.54 7.76
CA TYR A 276 10.01 -4.53 8.71
C TYR A 276 11.46 -4.12 8.48
N THR A 277 12.27 -4.98 7.88
CA THR A 277 13.71 -4.79 7.67
C THR A 277 14.13 -4.76 6.21
N ALA A 278 13.22 -5.12 5.29
CA ALA A 278 13.52 -5.16 3.86
C ALA A 278 13.58 -3.77 3.21
N PHE A 279 12.98 -2.77 3.83
CA PHE A 279 12.82 -1.42 3.28
C PHE A 279 13.35 -0.37 4.25
N ASP A 280 13.87 0.72 3.69
CA ASP A 280 14.13 1.95 4.42
C ASP A 280 12.86 2.80 4.47
N TYR A 281 12.16 2.78 5.61
CA TYR A 281 10.90 3.51 5.76
C TYR A 281 11.11 5.01 6.03
N GLU A 282 12.30 5.46 6.39
CA GLU A 282 12.62 6.88 6.44
C GLU A 282 12.64 7.45 5.01
N GLY A 283 13.39 6.81 4.11
CA GLY A 283 13.40 7.16 2.70
C GLY A 283 12.05 6.96 2.00
N LEU A 284 11.25 5.98 2.42
CA LEU A 284 9.91 5.73 1.88
C LEU A 284 8.81 6.57 2.53
N ALA A 285 9.09 7.47 3.48
CA ALA A 285 8.08 8.17 4.25
C ALA A 285 6.98 8.79 3.37
N SER A 286 7.36 9.51 2.30
CA SER A 286 6.42 10.16 1.36
C SER A 286 5.84 9.24 0.29
N ALA A 287 6.40 8.05 0.12
CA ALA A 287 5.98 7.10 -0.92
C ALA A 287 5.19 5.90 -0.36
N ALA A 288 5.48 5.43 0.87
CA ALA A 288 4.91 4.22 1.44
C ALA A 288 4.94 4.15 2.98
N GLY A 289 5.21 5.26 3.68
CA GLY A 289 5.55 5.26 5.11
C GLY A 289 4.37 5.31 6.09
N LEU A 290 3.11 5.45 5.65
CA LEU A 290 1.96 5.53 6.56
C LEU A 290 1.37 4.17 6.92
N SER A 291 0.76 4.12 8.10
CA SER A 291 -0.03 2.99 8.62
C SER A 291 -1.20 3.50 9.46
N GLY A 292 -2.19 2.65 9.72
CA GLY A 292 -3.35 2.92 10.55
C GLY A 292 -4.45 1.89 10.29
N ASN A 293 -5.68 2.18 10.72
CA ASN A 293 -6.84 1.35 10.44
C ASN A 293 -7.59 1.79 9.16
N ALA A 294 -8.51 0.97 8.67
CA ALA A 294 -9.24 1.23 7.44
C ALA A 294 -10.22 2.41 7.55
N ILE A 295 -10.84 2.61 8.71
CA ILE A 295 -11.87 3.65 8.87
C ILE A 295 -11.25 5.04 8.87
N ASP A 296 -10.12 5.24 9.54
CA ASP A 296 -9.42 6.52 9.54
C ASP A 296 -8.79 6.81 8.18
N LEU A 297 -8.25 5.76 7.50
CA LEU A 297 -7.81 5.87 6.12
C LEU A 297 -8.94 6.37 5.22
N ALA A 298 -10.09 5.70 5.25
CA ALA A 298 -11.24 6.06 4.40
C ALA A 298 -11.75 7.47 4.69
N LYS A 299 -11.84 7.87 5.97
CA LYS A 299 -12.25 9.23 6.37
C LYS A 299 -11.28 10.30 5.85
N GLN A 300 -9.98 10.10 5.99
CA GLN A 300 -8.97 11.04 5.50
C GLN A 300 -9.02 11.18 3.98
N VAL A 301 -9.14 10.06 3.26
CA VAL A 301 -9.25 10.08 1.79
C VAL A 301 -10.55 10.74 1.34
N HIS A 302 -11.68 10.46 2.00
CA HIS A 302 -12.95 11.13 1.74
C HIS A 302 -12.81 12.66 1.83
N VAL A 303 -12.22 13.16 2.92
CA VAL A 303 -11.97 14.60 3.12
C VAL A 303 -11.12 15.18 1.98
N MET A 304 -10.05 14.48 1.54
CA MET A 304 -9.21 14.92 0.44
C MET A 304 -9.98 14.93 -0.89
N ALA A 305 -10.85 13.96 -1.13
CA ALA A 305 -11.58 13.78 -2.37
C ALA A 305 -12.69 14.83 -2.59
N VAL A 306 -13.35 15.27 -1.51
CA VAL A 306 -14.44 16.26 -1.59
C VAL A 306 -13.96 17.70 -1.58
N LYS A 307 -12.65 17.96 -1.46
CA LYS A 307 -12.07 19.31 -1.61
C LYS A 307 -12.34 19.89 -3.01
N PRO A 308 -12.36 21.22 -3.15
CA PRO A 308 -12.36 21.85 -4.48
C PRO A 308 -11.13 21.43 -5.30
N ALA A 309 -11.30 21.29 -6.61
CA ALA A 309 -10.20 20.98 -7.54
C ALA A 309 -9.14 22.11 -7.61
N PRO A 310 -7.86 21.79 -7.87
CA PRO A 310 -7.34 20.45 -8.03
C PRO A 310 -7.27 19.70 -6.69
N ASN A 311 -7.68 18.43 -6.69
CA ASN A 311 -7.66 17.53 -5.55
C ASN A 311 -7.16 16.15 -5.97
N ILE A 312 -7.20 15.15 -5.08
CA ILE A 312 -6.67 13.82 -5.37
C ILE A 312 -7.41 13.07 -6.50
N LEU A 313 -8.61 13.50 -6.89
CA LEU A 313 -9.36 12.94 -8.03
C LEU A 313 -9.04 13.65 -9.35
N SER A 314 -8.24 14.72 -9.33
CA SER A 314 -7.95 15.51 -10.52
C SER A 314 -6.96 14.80 -11.44
N ASP A 315 -7.16 14.96 -12.73
CA ASP A 315 -6.33 14.43 -13.81
C ASP A 315 -5.56 15.53 -14.55
N SER A 316 -4.62 15.13 -15.38
CA SER A 316 -3.89 16.05 -16.24
C SER A 316 -4.56 16.10 -17.62
N PRO A 317 -5.01 17.29 -18.07
CA PRO A 317 -5.56 17.44 -19.42
C PRO A 317 -4.49 17.26 -20.52
N LYS A 318 -3.20 17.29 -20.15
CA LYS A 318 -2.08 17.14 -21.09
C LYS A 318 -1.74 15.66 -21.40
N VAL A 319 -2.26 14.71 -20.60
CA VAL A 319 -1.92 13.28 -20.71
C VAL A 319 -3.17 12.50 -21.10
N ALA A 320 -3.22 12.06 -22.34
CA ALA A 320 -4.25 11.10 -22.77
C ALA A 320 -3.91 9.72 -22.21
N CYS A 321 -4.88 9.06 -21.58
CA CYS A 321 -4.75 7.70 -21.12
C CYS A 321 -6.05 6.92 -21.27
N ASP A 322 -5.95 5.58 -21.29
CA ASP A 322 -7.09 4.70 -21.44
C ASP A 322 -7.78 4.47 -20.09
N THR A 323 -8.90 5.15 -19.85
CA THR A 323 -9.71 4.98 -18.65
C THR A 323 -10.55 3.71 -18.66
N THR A 324 -10.65 2.99 -19.81
CA THR A 324 -11.42 1.75 -19.92
C THR A 324 -10.68 0.55 -19.31
N GLN A 325 -9.40 0.69 -19.09
CA GLN A 325 -8.55 -0.31 -18.44
C GLN A 325 -8.32 0.09 -16.97
N ILE A 326 -8.65 -0.83 -16.07
CA ILE A 326 -8.40 -0.60 -14.65
C ILE A 326 -6.88 -0.52 -14.40
N ALA A 327 -6.46 0.45 -13.58
CA ALA A 327 -5.05 0.67 -13.21
C ALA A 327 -4.10 1.12 -14.35
N GLU A 328 -4.59 1.71 -15.43
CA GLU A 328 -3.77 2.19 -16.55
C GLU A 328 -3.68 3.73 -16.61
N CYS A 329 -4.74 4.44 -16.20
CA CYS A 329 -4.83 5.88 -16.37
C CYS A 329 -4.50 6.63 -15.07
N TYR A 330 -3.29 7.20 -14.97
CA TYR A 330 -2.86 8.00 -13.82
C TYR A 330 -3.38 9.44 -13.90
N GLY A 331 -4.13 9.88 -12.84
CA GLY A 331 -4.28 11.26 -12.47
C GLY A 331 -3.14 11.73 -11.55
N TYR A 332 -3.24 12.92 -10.95
CA TYR A 332 -2.18 13.44 -10.06
C TYR A 332 -1.94 12.59 -8.81
N ALA A 333 -2.95 11.86 -8.34
CA ALA A 333 -2.84 11.02 -7.16
C ALA A 333 -3.40 9.62 -7.34
N MET A 334 -4.49 9.49 -8.08
CA MET A 334 -5.25 8.26 -8.24
C MET A 334 -5.34 7.83 -9.71
N LEU A 335 -5.58 6.55 -9.91
CA LEU A 335 -5.84 5.94 -11.22
C LEU A 335 -7.34 6.06 -11.53
N MET A 336 -7.68 6.45 -12.74
CA MET A 336 -9.07 6.59 -13.18
C MET A 336 -9.54 5.34 -13.91
N TYR A 337 -10.77 4.93 -13.63
CA TYR A 337 -11.45 3.85 -14.33
C TYR A 337 -12.87 4.28 -14.71
N GLN A 338 -13.17 4.19 -16.00
CA GLN A 338 -14.47 4.46 -16.58
C GLN A 338 -14.64 3.57 -17.82
N PRO A 339 -15.28 2.39 -17.70
CA PRO A 339 -15.32 1.38 -18.75
C PRO A 339 -15.99 1.84 -20.04
N THR A 340 -16.94 2.77 -19.95
CA THR A 340 -17.55 3.44 -21.09
C THR A 340 -17.76 4.91 -20.81
N PRO A 341 -17.88 5.81 -21.81
CA PRO A 341 -18.12 7.23 -21.57
C PRO A 341 -19.40 7.54 -20.77
N GLN A 342 -20.36 6.61 -20.73
CA GLN A 342 -21.63 6.74 -20.00
C GLN A 342 -21.57 6.14 -18.59
N SER A 343 -20.53 5.36 -18.28
CA SER A 343 -20.35 4.76 -16.97
C SER A 343 -19.92 5.81 -15.95
N LYS A 344 -20.25 5.58 -14.68
CA LYS A 344 -19.69 6.38 -13.58
C LYS A 344 -18.19 6.15 -13.47
N LYS A 345 -17.45 7.19 -13.17
CA LYS A 345 -16.01 7.13 -12.97
C LYS A 345 -15.70 6.77 -11.51
N VAL A 346 -14.75 5.88 -11.31
CA VAL A 346 -14.19 5.54 -10.00
C VAL A 346 -12.67 5.69 -10.04
N HIS A 347 -12.11 6.28 -9.01
CA HIS A 347 -10.69 6.50 -8.86
C HIS A 347 -10.12 5.49 -7.87
N TYR A 348 -8.93 4.95 -8.17
CA TYR A 348 -8.27 3.94 -7.35
C TYR A 348 -6.87 4.37 -6.95
N ARG A 349 -6.49 3.98 -5.75
CA ARG A 349 -5.09 3.93 -5.33
C ARG A 349 -4.85 2.62 -4.61
N ASP A 350 -3.88 1.85 -5.08
CA ASP A 350 -3.45 0.65 -4.41
C ASP A 350 -2.05 0.80 -3.79
N GLY A 351 -1.81 -0.01 -2.79
CA GLY A 351 -0.53 -0.16 -2.11
C GLY A 351 -0.19 -1.63 -1.97
N SER A 352 1.06 -1.96 -2.23
CA SER A 352 1.56 -3.31 -2.03
C SER A 352 3.01 -3.25 -1.55
N LEU A 353 3.30 -4.02 -0.54
CA LEU A 353 4.62 -4.38 -0.08
C LEU A 353 4.63 -5.88 0.17
N LEU A 354 5.75 -6.40 0.70
CA LEU A 354 5.88 -7.81 1.04
C LEU A 354 4.76 -8.27 2.00
N GLY A 355 3.85 -9.12 1.53
CA GLY A 355 2.79 -9.71 2.35
C GLY A 355 1.65 -8.78 2.73
N LEU A 356 1.52 -7.62 2.10
CA LEU A 356 0.38 -6.74 2.31
C LEU A 356 -0.20 -6.21 0.99
N SER A 357 -1.50 -5.96 1.00
CA SER A 357 -2.20 -5.21 -0.04
C SER A 357 -3.19 -4.23 0.56
N THR A 358 -3.30 -3.07 -0.07
CA THR A 358 -4.24 -2.01 0.28
C THR A 358 -4.90 -1.50 -0.99
N VAL A 359 -6.21 -1.31 -0.96
CA VAL A 359 -6.96 -0.71 -2.07
C VAL A 359 -7.82 0.41 -1.51
N VAL A 360 -7.73 1.58 -2.11
CA VAL A 360 -8.64 2.70 -1.88
C VAL A 360 -9.37 3.00 -3.18
N ALA A 361 -10.68 3.19 -3.09
CA ALA A 361 -11.53 3.56 -4.22
C ALA A 361 -12.42 4.75 -3.84
N VAL A 362 -12.61 5.69 -4.76
CA VAL A 362 -13.45 6.87 -4.57
C VAL A 362 -14.29 7.11 -5.82
N ASP A 363 -15.60 7.31 -5.67
CA ASP A 363 -16.48 7.71 -6.76
C ASP A 363 -16.56 9.25 -6.88
N GLU A 364 -17.24 9.74 -7.93
CA GLU A 364 -17.41 11.18 -8.18
C GLU A 364 -18.27 11.91 -7.13
N ARG A 365 -19.00 11.18 -6.28
CA ARG A 365 -19.80 11.74 -5.18
C ARG A 365 -18.99 11.84 -3.88
N GLY A 366 -17.77 11.30 -3.88
CA GLY A 366 -16.92 11.19 -2.70
C GLY A 366 -17.13 9.92 -1.88
N SER A 367 -18.01 8.98 -2.31
CA SER A 367 -18.09 7.66 -1.66
C SER A 367 -16.72 7.02 -1.65
N THR A 368 -16.23 6.61 -0.49
CA THR A 368 -14.86 6.14 -0.32
C THR A 368 -14.82 4.75 0.28
N VAL A 369 -14.09 3.84 -0.34
CA VAL A 369 -13.81 2.49 0.19
C VAL A 369 -12.33 2.36 0.46
N ALA A 370 -11.95 1.82 1.62
CA ALA A 370 -10.59 1.42 1.96
C ALA A 370 -10.55 -0.03 2.40
N LEU A 371 -9.76 -0.86 1.73
CA LEU A 371 -9.51 -2.26 2.08
C LEU A 371 -8.05 -2.44 2.44
N LEU A 372 -7.80 -2.98 3.62
CA LEU A 372 -6.47 -3.30 4.16
C LEU A 372 -6.35 -4.81 4.37
N SER A 373 -5.23 -5.39 3.96
CA SER A 373 -5.02 -6.84 4.01
C SER A 373 -3.58 -7.20 4.37
N ASN A 374 -3.38 -8.23 5.19
CA ASN A 374 -2.06 -8.79 5.50
C ASN A 374 -1.67 -9.95 4.58
N GLY A 375 -2.02 -9.86 3.33
CA GLY A 375 -1.70 -10.82 2.28
C GLY A 375 -1.71 -10.18 0.91
N THR A 376 -1.22 -10.93 -0.07
CA THR A 376 -1.18 -10.53 -1.48
C THR A 376 -1.78 -11.64 -2.34
N PRO A 377 -2.53 -11.32 -3.40
CA PRO A 377 -3.05 -12.32 -4.33
C PRO A 377 -1.92 -13.13 -4.98
N ASP A 378 -2.10 -14.44 -5.12
CA ASP A 378 -1.15 -15.31 -5.84
C ASP A 378 -0.93 -14.86 -7.29
N ASN A 379 -2.00 -14.35 -7.91
CA ASN A 379 -1.99 -13.85 -9.29
C ASN A 379 -1.62 -12.34 -9.39
N GLY A 380 -1.09 -11.74 -8.33
CA GLY A 380 -0.62 -10.36 -8.31
C GLY A 380 -1.66 -9.36 -8.85
N LYS A 381 -1.40 -8.81 -10.06
CA LYS A 381 -2.28 -7.80 -10.69
C LYS A 381 -3.73 -8.28 -10.84
N VAL A 382 -3.96 -9.51 -11.30
CA VAL A 382 -5.32 -10.01 -11.58
C VAL A 382 -6.18 -10.08 -10.31
N GLY A 383 -5.62 -10.55 -9.20
CA GLY A 383 -6.33 -10.60 -7.92
C GLY A 383 -6.71 -9.19 -7.40
N ASN A 384 -5.82 -8.23 -7.54
CA ASN A 384 -6.10 -6.84 -7.17
C ASN A 384 -7.14 -6.19 -8.09
N ASP A 385 -7.10 -6.46 -9.39
CA ASP A 385 -8.08 -5.94 -10.35
C ASP A 385 -9.48 -6.52 -10.11
N ASN A 386 -9.59 -7.81 -9.74
CA ASN A 386 -10.87 -8.41 -9.35
C ASN A 386 -11.49 -7.69 -8.13
N ILE A 387 -10.69 -7.37 -7.12
CA ILE A 387 -11.17 -6.62 -5.95
C ILE A 387 -11.63 -5.21 -6.35
N LYS A 388 -10.86 -4.52 -7.18
CA LYS A 388 -11.25 -3.20 -7.70
C LYS A 388 -12.57 -3.26 -8.47
N MET A 389 -12.79 -4.31 -9.27
CA MET A 389 -14.05 -4.51 -9.98
C MET A 389 -15.21 -4.78 -9.03
N MET A 390 -15.04 -5.63 -8.01
CA MET A 390 -16.08 -5.84 -6.99
C MET A 390 -16.47 -4.54 -6.29
N ILE A 391 -15.48 -3.69 -5.95
CA ILE A 391 -15.72 -2.37 -5.34
C ILE A 391 -16.43 -1.45 -6.35
N TYR A 392 -15.99 -1.43 -7.62
CA TYR A 392 -16.61 -0.65 -8.68
C TYR A 392 -18.11 -0.90 -8.78
N GLU A 393 -18.51 -2.17 -8.88
CA GLU A 393 -19.91 -2.60 -9.00
C GLU A 393 -20.79 -2.09 -7.85
N GLN A 394 -20.22 -1.88 -6.67
CA GLN A 394 -20.96 -1.33 -5.52
C GLN A 394 -21.05 0.20 -5.56
N LEU A 395 -19.96 0.87 -5.94
CA LEU A 395 -19.92 2.34 -5.95
C LEU A 395 -20.75 2.95 -7.08
N ILE A 396 -21.00 2.23 -8.16
CA ILE A 396 -21.79 2.75 -9.30
C ILE A 396 -23.30 2.61 -9.13
N GLN A 397 -23.76 1.85 -8.13
CA GLN A 397 -25.18 1.74 -7.79
C GLN A 397 -25.68 3.03 -7.13
#